data_229d56ecea7d1ce2cc1e475609aab244
#
_entry.id   229d56ecea7d1ce2cc1e475609aab244
#
_cell.length_a   1.000
_cell.length_b   1.000
_cell.length_c   1.000
_cell.angle_alpha   90.00
_cell.angle_beta   90.00
_cell.angle_gamma   90.00
#
_symmetry.space_group_name_H-M   'P 1'
#
loop_
_entity.id
_entity.type
_entity.pdbx_description
1 polymer ?
#
loop_
_entity_poly.entity_id
_entity_poly.type
_entity_poly.pdbx_seq_one_letter_code
_entity_poly.pdbx_strand_id
1 'polypeptide(L)'
;MRMKFALFAAFLAAPTLLAQSASIRIHAGTVIDGAGKVLHNATIVVQGSKITSIETGAASNPTYDLGRLTVLPGMIDVHAHVAWHFDKDGRYAARAGTPAQEILYSAENAYVTLLAGFTTIQSPGSPSDVDLREA
;
A
#
# COMPACT_ATOMS: atom_id res chain seq x y z
N MET A 1 36.73 33.68 53.31
CA MET A 1 35.60 32.72 53.28
C MET A 1 35.07 32.69 51.86
N ARG A 2 35.43 31.69 51.05
CA ARG A 2 35.03 31.57 49.64
C ARG A 2 33.88 30.55 49.52
N MET A 3 32.70 31.03 49.22
CA MET A 3 31.48 30.24 48.99
C MET A 3 31.50 29.64 47.58
N LYS A 4 31.58 28.31 47.46
CA LYS A 4 31.48 27.59 46.19
C LYS A 4 30.02 27.30 45.90
N PHE A 5 29.47 27.95 44.88
CA PHE A 5 28.16 27.59 44.33
C PHE A 5 28.29 26.37 43.39
N ALA A 6 27.70 25.26 43.81
CA ALA A 6 27.55 24.09 42.93
C ALA A 6 26.25 24.24 42.11
N LEU A 7 26.36 24.44 40.80
CA LEU A 7 25.21 24.38 39.89
C LEU A 7 24.83 22.90 39.69
N PHE A 8 23.66 22.54 40.17
CA PHE A 8 23.03 21.24 39.89
C PHE A 8 22.23 21.37 38.59
N ALA A 9 22.75 20.84 37.47
CA ALA A 9 22.03 20.74 36.22
C ALA A 9 21.09 19.52 36.26
N ALA A 10 19.80 19.77 36.50
CA ALA A 10 18.76 18.72 36.38
C ALA A 10 18.48 18.44 34.90
N PHE A 11 18.93 17.30 34.40
CA PHE A 11 18.61 16.80 33.08
C PHE A 11 17.15 16.26 33.11
N LEU A 12 16.20 17.02 32.58
CA LEU A 12 14.82 16.60 32.34
C LEU A 12 14.83 15.66 31.11
N ALA A 13 14.89 14.36 31.35
CA ALA A 13 14.63 13.34 30.34
C ALA A 13 13.11 13.39 29.99
N ALA A 14 12.75 14.07 28.92
CA ALA A 14 11.40 14.01 28.37
C ALA A 14 11.15 12.59 27.84
N PRO A 15 10.08 11.89 28.26
CA PRO A 15 9.73 10.62 27.66
C PRO A 15 9.32 10.87 26.21
N THR A 16 10.05 10.29 25.27
CA THR A 16 9.61 10.21 23.88
C THR A 16 8.39 9.30 23.83
N LEU A 17 7.18 9.88 23.79
CA LEU A 17 5.99 9.15 23.42
C LEU A 17 6.16 8.69 21.96
N LEU A 18 6.58 7.44 21.76
CA LEU A 18 6.43 6.78 20.49
C LEU A 18 4.92 6.68 20.22
N ALA A 19 4.41 7.51 19.32
CA ALA A 19 3.05 7.41 18.85
C ALA A 19 2.89 6.03 18.20
N GLN A 20 2.29 5.09 18.93
CA GLN A 20 1.90 3.80 18.36
C GLN A 20 0.85 4.09 17.29
N SER A 21 1.19 3.83 16.02
CA SER A 21 0.22 3.93 14.93
C SER A 21 -0.98 3.03 15.27
N ALA A 22 -2.18 3.60 15.22
CA ALA A 22 -3.41 2.85 15.48
C ALA A 22 -3.48 1.63 14.54
N SER A 23 -3.80 0.47 15.09
CA SER A 23 -3.96 -0.73 14.27
C SER A 23 -5.23 -0.62 13.42
N ILE A 24 -5.14 -0.99 12.16
CA ILE A 24 -6.29 -1.14 11.26
C ILE A 24 -6.78 -2.59 11.39
N ARG A 25 -8.08 -2.76 11.64
CA ARG A 25 -8.73 -4.07 11.76
C ARG A 25 -9.73 -4.22 10.63
N ILE A 26 -9.50 -5.20 9.76
CA ILE A 26 -10.33 -5.47 8.58
C ILE A 26 -11.05 -6.80 8.82
N HIS A 27 -12.35 -6.75 9.10
CA HIS A 27 -13.19 -7.95 9.16
C HIS A 27 -13.59 -8.34 7.73
N ALA A 28 -13.46 -9.62 7.38
CA ALA A 28 -13.85 -10.15 6.08
C ALA A 28 -14.66 -11.46 6.21
N GLY A 29 -15.63 -11.65 5.34
CA GLY A 29 -16.39 -12.89 5.27
C GLY A 29 -15.52 -14.08 4.88
N THR A 30 -14.58 -13.84 3.98
CA THR A 30 -13.56 -14.82 3.57
C THR A 30 -12.22 -14.14 3.39
N VAL A 31 -11.15 -14.77 3.87
CA VAL A 31 -9.76 -14.36 3.63
C VAL A 31 -9.03 -15.49 2.93
N ILE A 32 -8.43 -15.20 1.78
CA ILE A 32 -7.48 -16.08 1.10
C ILE A 32 -6.09 -15.54 1.43
N ASP A 33 -5.27 -16.30 2.17
CA ASP A 33 -4.02 -15.77 2.74
C ASP A 33 -2.83 -15.75 1.77
N GLY A 34 -3.02 -16.26 0.55
CA GLY A 34 -1.94 -16.38 -0.44
C GLY A 34 -0.95 -17.52 -0.17
N ALA A 35 -1.04 -18.18 1.00
CA ALA A 35 -0.22 -19.33 1.39
C ALA A 35 -0.97 -20.67 1.32
N GLY A 36 -2.16 -20.67 0.73
CA GLY A 36 -2.99 -21.85 0.51
C GLY A 36 -4.10 -22.06 1.53
N LYS A 37 -4.30 -21.15 2.48
CA LYS A 37 -5.41 -21.22 3.44
C LYS A 37 -6.56 -20.33 3.02
N VAL A 38 -7.76 -20.80 3.27
CA VAL A 38 -9.00 -20.04 3.17
C VAL A 38 -9.60 -19.98 4.58
N LEU A 39 -9.77 -18.77 5.10
CA LEU A 39 -10.38 -18.54 6.41
C LEU A 39 -11.73 -17.86 6.21
N HIS A 40 -12.73 -18.31 6.93
CA HIS A 40 -14.06 -17.71 6.95
C HIS A 40 -14.28 -16.91 8.20
N ASN A 41 -14.99 -15.78 8.08
CA ASN A 41 -15.28 -14.90 9.19
C ASN A 41 -13.98 -14.55 9.95
N ALA A 42 -13.08 -13.81 9.32
CA ALA A 42 -11.76 -13.55 9.86
C ALA A 42 -11.46 -12.05 9.92
N THR A 43 -10.56 -11.67 10.81
CA THR A 43 -10.08 -10.29 10.98
C THR A 43 -8.59 -10.20 10.67
N ILE A 44 -8.24 -9.35 9.70
CA ILE A 44 -6.86 -9.00 9.38
C ILE A 44 -6.46 -7.80 10.22
N VAL A 45 -5.34 -7.89 10.94
CA VAL A 45 -4.79 -6.78 11.75
C VAL A 45 -3.55 -6.23 11.08
N VAL A 46 -3.56 -4.92 10.82
CA VAL A 46 -2.47 -4.20 10.18
C VAL A 46 -1.92 -3.15 11.14
N GLN A 47 -0.60 -3.09 11.31
CA GLN A 47 0.10 -2.05 12.05
C GLN A 47 1.16 -1.40 11.15
N GLY A 48 1.02 -0.11 10.91
CA GLY A 48 1.83 0.59 9.92
C GLY A 48 1.68 -0.05 8.53
N SER A 49 2.76 -0.59 7.99
CA SER A 49 2.79 -1.25 6.67
C SER A 49 2.77 -2.78 6.74
N LYS A 50 2.48 -3.38 7.92
CA LYS A 50 2.60 -4.83 8.11
C LYS A 50 1.28 -5.45 8.57
N ILE A 51 0.92 -6.59 7.99
CA ILE A 51 -0.09 -7.48 8.55
C ILE A 51 0.57 -8.19 9.74
N THR A 52 0.03 -7.98 10.94
CA THR A 52 0.59 -8.54 12.18
C THR A 52 -0.12 -9.83 12.60
N SER A 53 -1.40 -9.97 12.26
CA SER A 53 -2.15 -11.23 12.48
C SER A 53 -3.33 -11.36 11.52
N ILE A 54 -3.79 -12.60 11.33
CA ILE A 54 -5.09 -12.93 10.76
C ILE A 54 -5.78 -13.82 11.81
N GLU A 55 -6.86 -13.32 12.38
CA GLU A 55 -7.58 -13.92 13.49
C GLU A 55 -8.92 -14.47 13.03
N THR A 56 -9.32 -15.64 13.51
CA THR A 56 -10.67 -16.17 13.24
C THR A 56 -11.70 -15.39 14.05
N GLY A 57 -12.81 -15.02 13.46
CA GLY A 57 -13.88 -14.26 14.06
C GLY A 57 -13.90 -12.79 13.66
N ALA A 58 -15.07 -12.18 13.83
CA ALA A 58 -15.26 -10.75 13.62
C ALA A 58 -14.66 -9.93 14.77
N ALA A 59 -13.94 -8.87 14.46
CA ALA A 59 -13.54 -7.89 15.47
C ALA A 59 -14.77 -7.17 16.05
N SER A 60 -14.74 -6.87 17.34
CA SER A 60 -15.84 -6.15 18.01
C SER A 60 -16.07 -4.73 17.47
N ASN A 61 -15.03 -4.09 16.91
CA ASN A 61 -15.11 -2.78 16.27
C ASN A 61 -14.08 -2.75 15.11
N PRO A 62 -14.40 -3.32 13.94
CA PRO A 62 -13.48 -3.29 12.80
C PRO A 62 -13.37 -1.86 12.24
N THR A 63 -12.17 -1.49 11.77
CA THR A 63 -11.95 -0.26 11.01
C THR A 63 -12.69 -0.34 9.67
N TYR A 64 -12.67 -1.54 9.06
CA TYR A 64 -13.41 -1.86 7.83
C TYR A 64 -14.18 -3.16 8.03
N ASP A 65 -15.49 -3.12 7.78
CA ASP A 65 -16.33 -4.32 7.82
C ASP A 65 -16.65 -4.77 6.37
N LEU A 66 -15.97 -5.83 5.95
CA LEU A 66 -16.11 -6.50 4.66
C LEU A 66 -16.72 -7.90 4.85
N GLY A 67 -17.61 -8.06 5.83
CA GLY A 67 -18.16 -9.36 6.24
C GLY A 67 -18.89 -10.14 5.15
N ARG A 68 -19.23 -9.52 4.00
CA ARG A 68 -19.82 -10.19 2.84
C ARG A 68 -18.86 -10.34 1.65
N LEU A 69 -17.61 -9.91 1.82
CA LEU A 69 -16.62 -9.90 0.76
C LEU A 69 -15.51 -10.91 1.02
N THR A 70 -14.82 -11.27 -0.06
CA THR A 70 -13.58 -12.04 0.00
C THR A 70 -12.41 -11.08 -0.13
N VAL A 71 -11.48 -11.15 0.82
CA VAL A 71 -10.21 -10.41 0.81
C VAL A 71 -9.10 -11.39 0.44
N LEU A 72 -8.24 -10.97 -0.46
CA LEU A 72 -7.06 -11.71 -0.90
C LEU A 72 -5.88 -10.73 -1.03
N PRO A 73 -4.62 -11.23 -1.03
CA PRO A 73 -3.46 -10.41 -1.31
C PRO A 73 -3.59 -9.70 -2.66
N GLY A 74 -2.98 -8.52 -2.79
CA GLY A 74 -2.89 -7.86 -4.07
C GLY A 74 -2.27 -8.76 -5.12
N MET A 75 -2.85 -8.76 -6.31
CA MET A 75 -2.39 -9.59 -7.43
C MET A 75 -1.07 -9.06 -7.99
N ILE A 76 -0.31 -9.96 -8.62
CA ILE A 76 0.95 -9.64 -9.29
C ILE A 76 0.77 -9.94 -10.77
N ASP A 77 0.98 -8.92 -11.63
CA ASP A 77 1.06 -9.13 -13.07
C ASP A 77 2.53 -9.18 -13.49
N VAL A 78 2.95 -10.32 -13.99
CA VAL A 78 4.34 -10.57 -14.36
C VAL A 78 4.70 -10.10 -15.78
N HIS A 79 3.73 -9.55 -16.53
CA HIS A 79 3.97 -9.01 -17.86
C HIS A 79 2.90 -7.98 -18.24
N ALA A 80 3.10 -6.74 -17.82
CA ALA A 80 2.24 -5.61 -18.16
C ALA A 80 3.04 -4.54 -18.93
N HIS A 81 2.34 -3.68 -19.64
CA HIS A 81 2.93 -2.54 -20.34
C HIS A 81 2.19 -1.26 -19.95
N VAL A 82 2.53 -0.67 -18.82
CA VAL A 82 1.84 0.53 -18.31
C VAL A 82 1.98 1.75 -19.22
N ALA A 83 3.03 1.80 -20.05
CA ALA A 83 3.21 2.89 -21.01
C ALA A 83 2.40 2.71 -22.31
N TRP A 84 1.71 1.59 -22.47
CA TRP A 84 0.89 1.41 -23.66
C TRP A 84 -0.40 2.21 -23.56
N HIS A 85 -0.63 3.02 -24.59
CA HIS A 85 -1.82 3.85 -24.70
C HIS A 85 -2.64 3.44 -25.92
N PHE A 86 -3.96 3.47 -25.76
CA PHE A 86 -4.91 3.25 -26.84
C PHE A 86 -5.73 4.54 -27.05
N ASP A 87 -5.92 4.93 -28.31
CA ASP A 87 -6.73 6.10 -28.64
C ASP A 87 -8.23 5.83 -28.42
N LYS A 88 -9.05 6.87 -28.66
CA LYS A 88 -10.52 6.78 -28.52
C LYS A 88 -11.17 5.72 -29.42
N ASP A 89 -10.48 5.27 -30.46
CA ASP A 89 -10.95 4.26 -31.39
C ASP A 89 -10.41 2.86 -31.04
N GLY A 90 -9.70 2.73 -29.89
CA GLY A 90 -9.14 1.48 -29.40
C GLY A 90 -7.89 1.02 -30.16
N ARG A 91 -7.25 1.91 -30.92
CA ARG A 91 -6.02 1.60 -31.63
C ARG A 91 -4.82 1.92 -30.79
N TYR A 92 -3.80 1.08 -30.89
CA TYR A 92 -2.53 1.31 -30.21
C TYR A 92 -1.87 2.59 -30.70
N ALA A 93 -1.71 3.56 -29.82
CA ALA A 93 -1.21 4.91 -30.11
C ALA A 93 0.15 5.19 -29.47
N ALA A 94 0.97 4.16 -29.24
CA ALA A 94 2.31 4.35 -28.68
C ALA A 94 3.10 5.37 -29.50
N ARG A 95 3.70 6.32 -28.78
CA ARG A 95 4.49 7.43 -29.36
C ARG A 95 3.67 8.44 -30.19
N ALA A 96 2.37 8.46 -30.06
CA ALA A 96 1.52 9.49 -30.70
C ALA A 96 1.44 10.79 -29.90
N GLY A 97 2.01 10.85 -28.69
CA GLY A 97 1.98 11.99 -27.79
C GLY A 97 3.34 12.63 -27.56
N THR A 98 3.33 13.72 -26.81
CA THR A 98 4.55 14.30 -26.23
C THR A 98 5.04 13.43 -25.06
N PRO A 99 6.33 13.50 -24.65
CA PRO A 99 6.81 12.76 -23.48
C PRO A 99 5.98 13.01 -22.22
N ALA A 100 5.47 14.23 -22.02
CA ALA A 100 4.60 14.55 -20.90
C ALA A 100 3.25 13.82 -20.96
N GLN A 101 2.67 13.67 -22.17
CA GLN A 101 1.44 12.91 -22.35
C GLN A 101 1.67 11.41 -22.13
N GLU A 102 2.80 10.86 -22.56
CA GLU A 102 3.15 9.46 -22.34
C GLU A 102 3.25 9.13 -20.85
N ILE A 103 3.86 10.01 -20.03
CA ILE A 103 3.92 9.83 -18.58
C ILE A 103 2.53 9.89 -17.94
N LEU A 104 1.66 10.81 -18.38
CA LEU A 104 0.29 10.89 -17.87
C LEU A 104 -0.52 9.63 -18.19
N TYR A 105 -0.41 9.08 -19.40
CA TYR A 105 -1.04 7.81 -19.74
C TYR A 105 -0.50 6.65 -18.92
N SER A 106 0.82 6.61 -18.68
CA SER A 106 1.44 5.60 -17.84
C SER A 106 0.93 5.66 -16.41
N ALA A 107 0.78 6.87 -15.84
CA ALA A 107 0.24 7.08 -14.50
C ALA A 107 -1.24 6.67 -14.42
N GLU A 108 -2.05 6.99 -15.43
CA GLU A 108 -3.45 6.56 -15.53
C GLU A 108 -3.55 5.03 -15.58
N ASN A 109 -2.77 4.38 -16.44
CA ASN A 109 -2.74 2.92 -16.54
C ASN A 109 -2.31 2.26 -15.24
N ALA A 110 -1.29 2.78 -14.55
CA ALA A 110 -0.85 2.28 -13.25
C ALA A 110 -1.95 2.43 -12.20
N TYR A 111 -2.66 3.55 -12.18
CA TYR A 111 -3.78 3.78 -11.28
C TYR A 111 -4.95 2.82 -11.53
N VAL A 112 -5.34 2.62 -12.80
CA VAL A 112 -6.41 1.66 -13.16
C VAL A 112 -6.01 0.24 -12.81
N THR A 113 -4.74 -0.13 -13.04
CA THR A 113 -4.18 -1.43 -12.66
C THR A 113 -4.28 -1.66 -11.15
N LEU A 114 -3.93 -0.64 -10.35
CA LEU A 114 -4.06 -0.69 -8.89
C LEU A 114 -5.53 -0.86 -8.46
N LEU A 115 -6.46 -0.11 -9.07
CA LEU A 115 -7.89 -0.23 -8.79
C LEU A 115 -8.47 -1.61 -9.18
N ALA A 116 -7.86 -2.28 -10.17
CA ALA A 116 -8.20 -3.66 -10.53
C ALA A 116 -7.64 -4.72 -9.55
N GLY A 117 -6.88 -4.29 -8.52
CA GLY A 117 -6.35 -5.17 -7.48
C GLY A 117 -4.92 -5.66 -7.72
N PHE A 118 -4.23 -5.17 -8.74
CA PHE A 118 -2.83 -5.51 -8.96
C PHE A 118 -1.94 -4.52 -8.21
N THR A 119 -1.21 -5.01 -7.21
CA THR A 119 -0.32 -4.20 -6.37
C THR A 119 1.14 -4.26 -6.79
N THR A 120 1.45 -5.16 -7.71
CA THR A 120 2.80 -5.35 -8.26
C THR A 120 2.67 -5.69 -9.73
N ILE A 121 3.50 -5.06 -10.55
CA ILE A 121 3.59 -5.35 -11.98
C ILE A 121 5.04 -5.46 -12.41
N GLN A 122 5.31 -6.30 -13.39
CA GLN A 122 6.55 -6.29 -14.15
C GLN A 122 6.24 -5.69 -15.51
N SER A 123 6.76 -4.48 -15.79
CA SER A 123 6.54 -3.77 -17.04
C SER A 123 7.82 -3.78 -17.89
N PRO A 124 7.99 -4.74 -18.82
CA PRO A 124 9.18 -4.83 -19.64
C PRO A 124 9.12 -3.88 -20.83
N GLY A 125 10.28 -3.34 -21.21
CA GLY A 125 10.47 -2.67 -22.49
C GLY A 125 10.04 -1.21 -22.57
N SER A 126 9.77 -0.55 -21.46
CA SER A 126 9.48 0.88 -21.43
C SER A 126 10.48 1.65 -20.55
N PRO A 127 11.34 2.50 -21.12
CA PRO A 127 12.26 3.34 -20.35
C PRO A 127 11.55 4.32 -19.40
N SER A 128 10.37 4.82 -19.76
CA SER A 128 9.58 5.75 -18.96
C SER A 128 9.01 5.16 -17.68
N ASP A 129 8.95 3.83 -17.56
CA ASP A 129 8.47 3.15 -16.35
C ASP A 129 9.42 3.37 -15.16
N VAL A 130 10.71 3.63 -15.44
CA VAL A 130 11.69 3.94 -14.38
C VAL A 130 11.34 5.26 -13.72
N ASP A 131 11.04 6.29 -14.51
CA ASP A 131 10.68 7.62 -14.00
C ASP A 131 9.37 7.56 -13.20
N LEU A 132 8.38 6.78 -13.67
CA LEU A 132 7.12 6.56 -12.96
C LEU A 132 7.33 5.86 -11.61
N ARG A 133 8.26 4.91 -11.54
CA ARG A 133 8.57 4.17 -10.31
C ARG A 133 9.28 5.05 -9.28
N GLU A 134 10.13 5.97 -9.72
CA GLU A 134 10.92 6.84 -8.84
C GLU A 134 10.13 8.07 -8.35
N ALA A 135 9.00 8.43 -8.99
CA ALA A 135 8.14 9.54 -8.61
C ALA A 135 7.25 9.21 -7.41
#